data_ebbeb8f972d842a38d31347a7c24c767
#
_entry.id   ebbeb8f972d842a38d31347a7c24c767
#
_cell.length_a   1.000
_cell.length_b   1.000
_cell.length_c   1.000
_cell.angle_alpha   90.00
_cell.angle_beta   90.00
_cell.angle_gamma   90.00
#
_symmetry.space_group_name_H-M   'P 1'
#
loop_
_entity.id
_entity.type
_entity.pdbx_description
1 polymer ?
#
loop_
_entity_poly.entity_id
_entity_poly.type
_entity_poly.pdbx_seq_one_letter_code
_entity_poly.pdbx_strand_id
1 'polypeptide(L)'
;MRLFTPLLGIPLLALGLLACVPDAPSPGQGTINKEDRLLASGFKKRSIKTESQLADFRNIPAHMIRRTSYKGRTVYVYADPTICGCLYMGGTTAYNTYIRGAMARNMREEYKSETTDTPYPGPWMLDGGPWDDADMYGLYVD
;
A
#
# COMPACT_ATOMS: atom_id res chain seq x y z
N MET A 1 69.09 18.65 44.78
CA MET A 1 67.64 18.78 45.08
C MET A 1 66.88 19.07 43.79
N ARG A 2 66.26 18.08 43.23
CA ARG A 2 65.49 18.21 41.98
C ARG A 2 64.04 17.84 42.26
N LEU A 3 63.17 18.83 42.19
CA LEU A 3 61.73 18.66 42.37
C LEU A 3 61.13 18.20 41.05
N PHE A 4 60.61 16.99 41.04
CA PHE A 4 59.80 16.44 39.96
C PHE A 4 58.34 16.80 40.22
N THR A 5 57.74 17.56 39.33
CA THR A 5 56.30 17.80 39.27
C THR A 5 55.64 16.79 38.32
N PRO A 6 54.66 15.96 38.74
CA PRO A 6 53.93 15.13 37.83
C PRO A 6 52.77 15.93 37.18
N LEU A 7 52.78 16.00 35.85
CA LEU A 7 51.67 16.47 35.06
C LEU A 7 50.51 15.43 35.18
N LEU A 8 49.42 15.83 35.82
CA LEU A 8 48.16 15.10 35.76
C LEU A 8 47.56 15.28 34.37
N GLY A 9 47.59 14.20 33.56
CA GLY A 9 46.83 14.08 32.35
C GLY A 9 45.36 13.79 32.66
N ILE A 10 44.50 14.71 32.27
CA ILE A 10 43.03 14.54 32.33
C ILE A 10 42.60 13.74 31.08
N PRO A 11 42.01 12.55 31.19
CA PRO A 11 41.41 11.87 30.04
C PRO A 11 40.12 12.57 29.66
N LEU A 12 40.10 13.17 28.49
CA LEU A 12 38.88 13.70 27.86
C LEU A 12 37.98 12.53 27.42
N LEU A 13 37.03 12.20 28.28
CA LEU A 13 35.96 11.26 27.90
C LEU A 13 35.08 11.92 26.84
N ALA A 14 35.30 11.61 25.58
CA ALA A 14 34.37 11.91 24.50
C ALA A 14 33.15 11.02 24.64
N LEU A 15 32.09 11.52 25.27
CA LEU A 15 30.75 10.91 25.17
C LEU A 15 30.26 11.07 23.73
N GLY A 16 30.42 9.99 22.95
CA GLY A 16 29.75 9.86 21.66
C GLY A 16 28.28 9.77 21.87
N LEU A 17 27.53 10.84 21.60
CA LEU A 17 26.08 10.81 21.41
C LEU A 17 25.81 10.01 20.15
N LEU A 18 25.51 8.70 20.32
CA LEU A 18 24.83 7.94 19.27
C LEU A 18 23.44 8.58 19.10
N ALA A 19 23.36 9.54 18.18
CA ALA A 19 22.07 9.98 17.68
C ALA A 19 21.45 8.78 16.95
N CYS A 20 20.46 8.11 17.59
CA CYS A 20 19.54 7.26 16.87
C CYS A 20 18.81 8.13 15.87
N VAL A 21 19.27 8.15 14.63
CA VAL A 21 18.51 8.67 13.51
C VAL A 21 17.37 7.68 13.32
N PRO A 22 16.10 8.08 13.53
CA PRO A 22 14.99 7.18 13.18
C PRO A 22 15.12 6.88 11.68
N ASP A 23 15.23 5.60 11.34
CA ASP A 23 15.20 5.15 9.94
C ASP A 23 13.93 5.70 9.30
N ALA A 24 14.11 6.61 8.35
CA ALA A 24 13.00 7.03 7.52
C ALA A 24 12.47 5.78 6.79
N PRO A 25 11.16 5.47 6.86
CA PRO A 25 10.62 4.29 6.22
C PRO A 25 10.98 4.33 4.72
N SER A 26 11.60 3.27 4.24
CA SER A 26 11.92 3.14 2.81
C SER A 26 10.62 3.24 2.00
N PRO A 27 10.63 3.83 0.79
CA PRO A 27 9.42 4.06 -0.02
C PRO A 27 8.55 2.81 -0.25
N GLY A 28 9.12 1.61 -0.15
CA GLY A 28 8.39 0.34 -0.25
C GLY A 28 7.65 -0.08 1.03
N GLN A 29 8.05 0.39 2.21
CA GLN A 29 7.55 -0.13 3.48
C GLN A 29 6.10 0.32 3.77
N GLY A 30 5.74 1.54 3.37
CA GLY A 30 4.36 2.03 3.45
C GLY A 30 3.41 1.24 2.55
N THR A 31 3.86 0.84 1.38
CA THR A 31 3.10 0.05 0.41
C THR A 31 2.88 -1.38 0.91
N ILE A 32 3.91 -2.07 1.42
CA ILE A 32 3.79 -3.41 2.02
C ILE A 32 2.74 -3.40 3.14
N ASN A 33 2.80 -2.43 4.03
CA ASN A 33 1.82 -2.30 5.10
C ASN A 33 0.40 -2.05 4.59
N LYS A 34 0.26 -1.37 3.45
CA LYS A 34 -1.05 -1.14 2.81
C LYS A 34 -1.63 -2.43 2.25
N GLU A 35 -0.83 -3.22 1.56
CA GLU A 35 -1.24 -4.49 0.97
C GLU A 35 -1.72 -5.48 2.02
N ASP A 36 -0.99 -5.61 3.13
CA ASP A 36 -1.39 -6.44 4.26
C ASP A 36 -2.73 -5.99 4.84
N ARG A 37 -2.95 -4.67 4.94
CA ARG A 37 -4.22 -4.10 5.40
C ARG A 37 -5.37 -4.38 4.42
N LEU A 38 -5.11 -4.31 3.12
CA LEU A 38 -6.10 -4.64 2.09
C LEU A 38 -6.51 -6.12 2.20
N LEU A 39 -5.55 -7.03 2.30
CA LEU A 39 -5.82 -8.46 2.48
C LEU A 39 -6.59 -8.73 3.77
N ALA A 40 -6.18 -8.15 4.89
CA ALA A 40 -6.86 -8.28 6.18
C ALA A 40 -8.29 -7.72 6.16
N SER A 41 -8.58 -6.79 5.25
CA SER A 41 -9.90 -6.20 5.06
C SER A 41 -10.81 -6.99 4.12
N GLY A 42 -10.31 -8.08 3.51
CA GLY A 42 -11.06 -8.94 2.61
C GLY A 42 -10.84 -8.67 1.12
N PHE A 43 -9.92 -7.78 0.75
CA PHE A 43 -9.47 -7.70 -0.63
C PHE A 43 -8.79 -9.00 -1.06
N LYS A 44 -8.93 -9.35 -2.32
CA LYS A 44 -8.28 -10.52 -2.91
C LYS A 44 -7.19 -10.09 -3.88
N LYS A 45 -6.02 -10.73 -3.77
CA LYS A 45 -4.90 -10.50 -4.66
C LYS A 45 -5.14 -11.22 -5.99
N ARG A 46 -4.89 -10.52 -7.10
CA ARG A 46 -5.00 -11.03 -8.47
C ARG A 46 -3.67 -10.83 -9.19
N SER A 47 -3.10 -11.92 -9.67
CA SER A 47 -1.92 -11.89 -10.51
C SER A 47 -2.31 -11.57 -11.95
N ILE A 48 -1.44 -10.88 -12.67
CA ILE A 48 -1.57 -10.63 -14.11
C ILE A 48 -1.15 -11.90 -14.84
N LYS A 49 -2.02 -12.43 -15.71
CA LYS A 49 -1.80 -13.71 -16.40
C LYS A 49 -1.62 -13.55 -17.92
N THR A 50 -2.14 -12.47 -18.49
CA THR A 50 -2.16 -12.26 -19.95
C THR A 50 -1.61 -10.90 -20.35
N GLU A 51 -1.20 -10.75 -21.61
CA GLU A 51 -0.73 -9.47 -22.15
C GLU A 51 -1.84 -8.39 -22.13
N SER A 52 -3.09 -8.76 -22.38
CA SER A 52 -4.20 -7.81 -22.31
C SER A 52 -4.47 -7.35 -20.88
N GLN A 53 -4.35 -8.22 -19.88
CA GLN A 53 -4.40 -7.82 -18.48
C GLN A 53 -3.24 -6.90 -18.11
N LEU A 54 -2.04 -7.15 -18.66
CA LEU A 54 -0.87 -6.29 -18.44
C LEU A 54 -1.06 -4.91 -19.07
N ALA A 55 -1.63 -4.84 -20.26
CA ALA A 55 -1.92 -3.57 -20.92
C ALA A 55 -2.90 -2.74 -20.12
N ASP A 56 -4.00 -3.35 -19.63
CA ASP A 56 -4.98 -2.67 -18.77
C ASP A 56 -4.37 -2.26 -17.44
N PHE A 57 -3.60 -3.14 -16.81
CA PHE A 57 -2.93 -2.87 -15.54
C PHE A 57 -2.06 -1.60 -15.57
N ARG A 58 -1.36 -1.38 -16.68
CA ARG A 58 -0.53 -0.18 -16.86
C ARG A 58 -1.34 1.12 -16.91
N ASN A 59 -2.62 1.03 -17.23
CA ASN A 59 -3.53 2.18 -17.28
C ASN A 59 -4.21 2.47 -15.94
N ILE A 60 -4.14 1.54 -14.96
CA ILE A 60 -4.71 1.73 -13.63
C ILE A 60 -3.77 2.62 -12.80
N PRO A 61 -4.27 3.70 -12.18
CA PRO A 61 -3.44 4.50 -11.30
C PRO A 61 -2.83 3.68 -10.16
N ALA A 62 -1.50 3.70 -10.07
CA ALA A 62 -0.75 2.94 -9.08
C ALA A 62 -1.01 3.46 -7.66
N HIS A 63 -1.02 2.55 -6.68
CA HIS A 63 -1.07 2.83 -5.24
C HIS A 63 -2.30 3.62 -4.77
N MET A 64 -3.38 3.62 -5.57
CA MET A 64 -4.65 4.27 -5.27
C MET A 64 -5.81 3.28 -5.34
N ILE A 65 -6.73 3.37 -4.38
CA ILE A 65 -7.97 2.59 -4.45
C ILE A 65 -8.94 3.31 -5.39
N ARG A 66 -9.43 2.60 -6.39
CA ARG A 66 -10.40 3.11 -7.37
C ARG A 66 -11.68 2.33 -7.34
N ARG A 67 -12.81 3.03 -7.36
CA ARG A 67 -14.12 2.42 -7.52
C ARG A 67 -14.41 2.19 -9.00
N THR A 68 -14.88 1.01 -9.31
CA THR A 68 -15.34 0.62 -10.65
C THR A 68 -16.60 -0.25 -10.53
N SER A 69 -17.09 -0.77 -11.64
CA SER A 69 -18.22 -1.70 -11.69
C SER A 69 -17.79 -3.04 -12.28
N TYR A 70 -18.34 -4.12 -11.75
CA TYR A 70 -18.23 -5.46 -12.33
C TYR A 70 -19.60 -6.14 -12.23
N LYS A 71 -20.18 -6.50 -13.38
CA LYS A 71 -21.52 -7.12 -13.49
C LYS A 71 -22.59 -6.36 -12.69
N GLY A 72 -22.59 -5.03 -12.82
CA GLY A 72 -23.52 -4.14 -12.12
C GLY A 72 -23.25 -3.97 -10.61
N ARG A 73 -22.17 -4.55 -10.08
CA ARG A 73 -21.78 -4.42 -8.66
C ARG A 73 -20.63 -3.47 -8.52
N THR A 74 -20.63 -2.68 -7.45
CA THR A 74 -19.49 -1.83 -7.10
C THR A 74 -18.31 -2.66 -6.63
N VAL A 75 -17.14 -2.40 -7.22
CA VAL A 75 -15.87 -3.04 -6.93
C VAL A 75 -14.81 -1.98 -6.70
N TYR A 76 -13.92 -2.25 -5.77
CA TYR A 76 -12.76 -1.41 -5.48
C TYR A 76 -11.49 -2.14 -5.88
N VAL A 77 -10.63 -1.46 -6.62
CA VAL A 77 -9.36 -2.02 -7.12
C VAL A 77 -8.18 -1.16 -6.67
N TYR A 78 -7.09 -1.81 -6.37
CA TYR A 78 -5.82 -1.21 -6.03
C TYR A 78 -4.72 -1.89 -6.84
N ALA A 79 -3.98 -1.11 -7.63
CA ALA A 79 -2.87 -1.61 -8.43
C ALA A 79 -1.55 -1.39 -7.71
N ASP A 80 -0.77 -2.45 -7.58
CA ASP A 80 0.60 -2.37 -7.08
C ASP A 80 1.59 -2.85 -8.14
N PRO A 81 2.18 -1.93 -8.91
CA PRO A 81 3.21 -2.26 -9.88
C PRO A 81 4.60 -2.44 -9.25
N THR A 82 4.80 -2.00 -8.02
CA THR A 82 6.13 -1.87 -7.42
C THR A 82 6.58 -3.13 -6.70
N ILE A 83 5.71 -3.73 -5.90
CA ILE A 83 6.07 -4.87 -5.05
C ILE A 83 5.66 -6.19 -5.69
N CYS A 84 4.41 -6.30 -6.14
CA CYS A 84 3.94 -7.57 -6.65
C CYS A 84 3.57 -7.58 -8.15
N GLY A 85 3.48 -6.45 -8.80
CA GLY A 85 2.94 -6.39 -10.17
C GLY A 85 1.53 -7.00 -10.24
N CYS A 86 0.66 -6.67 -9.30
CA CYS A 86 -0.63 -7.33 -9.12
C CYS A 86 -1.74 -6.34 -8.77
N LEU A 87 -3.00 -6.82 -8.84
CA LEU A 87 -4.19 -6.10 -8.38
C LEU A 87 -4.69 -6.68 -7.05
N TYR A 88 -5.23 -5.79 -6.23
CA TYR A 88 -6.09 -6.15 -5.11
C TYR A 88 -7.50 -5.69 -5.42
N MET A 89 -8.47 -6.57 -5.26
CA MET A 89 -9.86 -6.32 -5.63
C MET A 89 -10.75 -6.67 -4.44
N GLY A 90 -11.72 -5.82 -4.16
CA GLY A 90 -12.66 -6.02 -3.06
C GLY A 90 -14.02 -5.43 -3.35
N GLY A 91 -15.07 -6.01 -2.76
CA GLY A 91 -16.41 -5.45 -2.77
C GLY A 91 -16.55 -4.30 -1.75
N THR A 92 -17.78 -3.78 -1.62
CA THR A 92 -18.11 -2.69 -0.70
C THR A 92 -17.82 -3.04 0.76
N THR A 93 -18.05 -4.29 1.17
CA THR A 93 -17.78 -4.76 2.53
C THR A 93 -16.27 -4.68 2.86
N ALA A 94 -15.43 -5.20 1.96
CA ALA A 94 -13.98 -5.16 2.12
C ALA A 94 -13.46 -3.70 2.19
N TYR A 95 -13.96 -2.85 1.31
CA TYR A 95 -13.62 -1.44 1.30
C TYR A 95 -14.02 -0.74 2.61
N ASN A 96 -15.24 -0.93 3.08
CA ASN A 96 -15.69 -0.34 4.34
C ASN A 96 -14.88 -0.83 5.54
N THR A 97 -14.46 -2.09 5.54
CA THR A 97 -13.58 -2.64 6.60
C THR A 97 -12.21 -1.98 6.56
N TYR A 98 -11.63 -1.80 5.38
CA TYR A 98 -10.37 -1.10 5.19
C TYR A 98 -10.45 0.35 5.71
N ILE A 99 -11.50 1.09 5.33
CA ILE A 99 -11.69 2.48 5.75
C ILE A 99 -11.87 2.61 7.26
N ARG A 100 -12.68 1.74 7.88
CA ARG A 100 -12.82 1.75 9.35
C ARG A 100 -11.48 1.51 10.04
N GLY A 101 -10.68 0.58 9.55
CA GLY A 101 -9.34 0.32 10.06
C GLY A 101 -8.38 1.50 9.87
N ALA A 102 -8.46 2.20 8.74
CA ALA A 102 -7.68 3.41 8.48
C ALA A 102 -8.05 4.55 9.42
N MET A 103 -9.34 4.81 9.60
CA MET A 103 -9.84 5.85 10.52
C MET A 103 -9.45 5.57 11.98
N ALA A 104 -9.52 4.31 12.41
CA ALA A 104 -9.12 3.91 13.76
C ALA A 104 -7.63 4.17 14.05
N ARG A 105 -6.78 4.23 13.02
CA ARG A 105 -5.35 4.52 13.12
C ARG A 105 -4.98 5.98 12.83
N ASN A 106 -5.94 6.89 12.79
CA ASN A 106 -5.74 8.30 12.42
C ASN A 106 -5.11 8.50 11.02
N MET A 107 -5.35 7.55 10.10
CA MET A 107 -4.84 7.61 8.73
C MET A 107 -5.79 8.34 7.77
N ARG A 108 -6.58 9.27 8.30
CA ARG A 108 -7.65 9.96 7.53
C ARG A 108 -7.11 10.77 6.34
N GLU A 109 -5.94 11.34 6.49
CA GLU A 109 -5.32 12.14 5.42
C GLU A 109 -4.82 11.25 4.27
N GLU A 110 -4.23 10.10 4.60
CA GLU A 110 -3.84 9.08 3.62
C GLU A 110 -5.05 8.60 2.81
N TYR A 111 -6.16 8.34 3.49
CA TYR A 111 -7.42 7.93 2.84
C TYR A 111 -7.92 8.97 1.84
N LYS A 112 -7.97 10.25 2.22
CA LYS A 112 -8.47 11.32 1.35
C LYS A 112 -7.64 11.50 0.07
N SER A 113 -6.34 11.31 0.15
CA SER A 113 -5.44 11.49 -0.99
C SER A 113 -5.45 10.30 -1.94
N GLU A 114 -5.81 9.10 -1.46
CA GLU A 114 -5.64 7.86 -2.22
C GLU A 114 -6.95 7.23 -2.70
N THR A 115 -8.09 7.72 -2.21
CA THR A 115 -9.39 7.17 -2.55
C THR A 115 -10.27 8.22 -3.17
N THR A 116 -10.87 7.92 -4.30
CA THR A 116 -11.90 8.76 -4.90
C THR A 116 -13.21 7.99 -4.98
N ASP A 117 -14.31 8.64 -4.58
CA ASP A 117 -15.66 8.10 -4.70
C ASP A 117 -16.23 8.20 -6.12
N THR A 118 -15.56 8.94 -6.99
CA THR A 118 -15.95 8.99 -8.39
C THR A 118 -15.50 7.72 -9.11
N PRO A 119 -16.36 7.10 -9.93
CA PRO A 119 -15.95 6.00 -10.79
C PRO A 119 -14.78 6.44 -11.68
N TYR A 120 -13.75 5.63 -11.76
CA TYR A 120 -12.65 5.92 -12.67
C TYR A 120 -13.08 5.66 -14.11
N PRO A 121 -13.11 6.68 -14.98
CA PRO A 121 -13.53 6.52 -16.37
C PRO A 121 -12.41 5.98 -17.26
N GLY A 122 -11.46 5.25 -16.69
CA GLY A 122 -10.31 4.75 -17.42
C GLY A 122 -10.65 3.69 -18.48
N PRO A 123 -9.72 3.40 -19.39
CA PRO A 123 -9.92 2.44 -20.47
C PRO A 123 -10.00 0.98 -20.01
N TRP A 124 -9.67 0.69 -18.76
CA TRP A 124 -9.75 -0.65 -18.22
C TRP A 124 -11.17 -0.97 -17.74
N MET A 125 -11.68 -2.08 -18.20
CA MET A 125 -13.00 -2.57 -17.87
C MET A 125 -12.88 -3.92 -17.16
N LEU A 126 -13.68 -4.13 -16.13
CA LEU A 126 -13.82 -5.44 -15.49
C LEU A 126 -14.88 -6.29 -16.20
N ASP A 127 -15.95 -5.65 -16.69
CA ASP A 127 -17.03 -6.33 -17.43
C ASP A 127 -16.64 -6.58 -18.90
N GLY A 128 -16.63 -7.84 -19.32
CA GLY A 128 -16.28 -8.21 -20.70
C GLY A 128 -14.86 -7.91 -21.12
N GLY A 129 -14.01 -7.49 -20.18
CA GLY A 129 -12.59 -7.22 -20.39
C GLY A 129 -11.70 -8.41 -20.03
N PRO A 130 -10.37 -8.24 -20.08
CA PRO A 130 -9.41 -9.32 -19.82
C PRO A 130 -9.45 -9.83 -18.37
N TRP A 131 -10.19 -9.18 -17.49
CA TRP A 131 -10.38 -9.54 -16.08
C TRP A 131 -11.65 -10.36 -15.82
N ASP A 132 -12.52 -10.53 -16.85
CA ASP A 132 -13.77 -11.29 -16.76
C ASP A 132 -13.50 -12.79 -16.93
N ASP A 133 -12.74 -13.37 -16.01
CA ASP A 133 -12.48 -14.80 -15.96
C ASP A 133 -13.31 -15.51 -14.86
N ALA A 134 -13.38 -16.85 -14.93
CA ALA A 134 -14.17 -17.66 -14.00
C ALA A 134 -13.78 -17.46 -12.53
N ASP A 135 -12.53 -17.07 -12.25
CA ASP A 135 -12.04 -16.86 -10.90
C ASP A 135 -12.60 -15.57 -10.27
N MET A 136 -13.16 -14.65 -11.08
CA MET A 136 -13.81 -13.43 -10.59
C MET A 136 -15.15 -13.70 -9.90
N TYR A 137 -15.84 -14.77 -10.27
CA TYR A 137 -17.18 -15.08 -9.72
C TYR A 137 -17.15 -15.32 -8.21
N GLY A 138 -16.08 -15.91 -7.69
CA GLY A 138 -15.95 -16.20 -6.27
C GLY A 138 -15.53 -15.03 -5.38
N LEU A 139 -15.22 -13.87 -5.96
CA LEU A 139 -14.73 -12.71 -5.19
C LEU A 139 -15.83 -11.82 -4.62
N TYR A 140 -17.07 -11.92 -5.15
CA TYR A 140 -18.14 -10.98 -4.88
C TYR A 140 -19.45 -11.65 -4.42
N VAL A 141 -19.40 -12.92 -4.09
CA VAL A 141 -20.54 -13.65 -3.51
C VAL A 141 -20.48 -13.45 -2.00
N ASP A 142 -21.20 -12.46 -1.50
CA ASP A 142 -21.55 -12.28 -0.09
C ASP A 142 -22.97 -12.80 0.11
#